data_b661edb6a36226d6d111a63383de386e
#
_entry.id   b661edb6a36226d6d111a63383de386e
#
_cell.length_a   1.000
_cell.length_b   1.000
_cell.length_c   1.000
_cell.angle_alpha   90.00
_cell.angle_beta   90.00
_cell.angle_gamma   90.00
#
_symmetry.space_group_name_H-M   'P 1'
#
loop_
_entity.id
_entity.type
_entity.pdbx_description
1 polymer ?
#
loop_
_entity_poly.entity_id
_entity_poly.type
_entity_poly.pdbx_seq_one_letter_code
_entity_poly.pdbx_strand_id
1 'polypeptide(L)'
;ESTGWQPIEPGDVCWEDMNGDDVINGYDRYVVGNIFPNITGGFSTTFGYKGISLYARFDYALGHTLYNDLAARSLGQYQGSFNVIDKVKDTWSEANPNSDLPKFYYADQLSKKNITRSNDSNTAADSNSSRFYEKGDYLALREITLSYQLPKSLISKVHMTDASVYVTGQNLFYITGYEGVSPEPVVSTTYGRGIDNGRYPTPRTVLFGLSVTF
;
A
#
# COMPACT_ATOMS: atom_id res chain seq x y z
N GLU A 1 17.83 -37.39 -10.88
CA GLU A 1 16.65 -37.47 -9.99
C GLU A 1 15.87 -36.16 -10.17
N SER A 2 14.62 -36.25 -10.63
CA SER A 2 13.80 -35.07 -10.86
C SER A 2 13.54 -34.35 -9.53
N THR A 3 14.09 -33.19 -9.34
CA THR A 3 13.92 -32.35 -8.17
C THR A 3 12.53 -31.73 -8.07
N GLY A 4 11.51 -32.34 -8.65
CA GLY A 4 10.12 -31.82 -8.57
C GLY A 4 9.84 -30.59 -9.43
N TRP A 5 10.76 -30.20 -10.31
CA TRP A 5 10.57 -29.11 -11.25
C TRP A 5 9.51 -29.47 -12.28
N GLN A 6 8.52 -28.63 -12.40
CA GLN A 6 7.55 -28.74 -13.47
C GLN A 6 8.08 -28.00 -14.71
N PRO A 7 7.88 -28.53 -15.93
CA PRO A 7 8.26 -27.82 -17.13
C PRO A 7 7.51 -26.46 -17.20
N ILE A 8 8.19 -25.43 -17.68
CA ILE A 8 7.59 -24.12 -17.94
C ILE A 8 6.68 -24.24 -19.15
N GLU A 9 5.45 -23.76 -19.03
CA GLU A 9 4.43 -23.73 -20.05
C GLU A 9 4.07 -22.28 -20.43
N PRO A 10 3.43 -22.05 -21.57
CA PRO A 10 2.93 -20.73 -21.92
C PRO A 10 2.05 -20.15 -20.81
N GLY A 11 2.35 -18.91 -20.41
CA GLY A 11 1.70 -18.22 -19.31
C GLY A 11 2.34 -18.39 -17.94
N ASP A 12 3.34 -19.25 -17.81
CA ASP A 12 4.12 -19.39 -16.58
C ASP A 12 5.08 -18.20 -16.37
N VAL A 13 5.45 -17.97 -15.10
CA VAL A 13 6.48 -16.99 -14.76
C VAL A 13 7.84 -17.48 -15.25
N CYS A 14 8.55 -16.64 -15.99
CA CYS A 14 9.93 -16.83 -16.32
C CYS A 14 10.79 -16.20 -15.22
N TRP A 15 11.35 -17.01 -14.36
CA TRP A 15 12.27 -16.58 -13.31
C TRP A 15 13.63 -16.26 -13.92
N GLU A 16 14.30 -15.26 -13.38
CA GLU A 16 15.58 -14.79 -13.89
C GLU A 16 16.73 -15.50 -13.16
N ASP A 17 17.65 -16.08 -13.94
CA ASP A 17 18.91 -16.59 -13.46
C ASP A 17 19.89 -15.42 -13.33
N MET A 18 20.10 -14.96 -12.09
CA MET A 18 20.91 -13.79 -11.81
C MET A 18 22.42 -14.06 -11.81
N ASN A 19 22.82 -15.30 -11.54
CA ASN A 19 24.22 -15.69 -11.44
C ASN A 19 24.75 -16.39 -12.69
N GLY A 20 23.86 -16.81 -13.61
CA GLY A 20 24.20 -17.43 -14.89
C GLY A 20 24.66 -18.87 -14.76
N ASP A 21 24.17 -19.62 -13.75
CA ASP A 21 24.53 -21.04 -13.54
C ASP A 21 23.52 -22.04 -14.14
N ASP A 22 22.50 -21.52 -14.85
CA ASP A 22 21.41 -22.28 -15.48
C ASP A 22 20.51 -23.01 -14.46
N VAL A 23 20.52 -22.59 -13.16
CA VAL A 23 19.73 -23.20 -12.09
C VAL A 23 19.03 -22.11 -11.26
N ILE A 24 17.72 -21.99 -11.38
CA ILE A 24 16.94 -21.05 -10.56
C ILE A 24 16.86 -21.53 -9.10
N ASN A 25 17.51 -20.78 -8.20
CA ASN A 25 17.58 -21.13 -6.78
C ASN A 25 17.75 -19.89 -5.86
N GLY A 26 18.13 -20.10 -4.61
CA GLY A 26 18.32 -19.02 -3.62
C GLY A 26 19.46 -18.05 -3.94
N TYR A 27 20.36 -18.38 -4.85
CA TYR A 27 21.46 -17.50 -5.29
C TYR A 27 21.01 -16.46 -6.33
N ASP A 28 19.80 -16.63 -6.91
CA ASP A 28 19.21 -15.69 -7.87
C ASP A 28 18.47 -14.55 -7.21
N ARG A 29 18.66 -14.36 -5.92
CA ARG A 29 18.04 -13.26 -5.17
C ARG A 29 18.86 -12.00 -5.28
N TYR A 30 18.16 -10.87 -5.47
CA TYR A 30 18.79 -9.55 -5.48
C TYR A 30 18.02 -8.55 -4.62
N VAL A 31 18.66 -7.44 -4.31
CA VAL A 31 18.06 -6.37 -3.49
C VAL A 31 17.16 -5.52 -4.37
N VAL A 32 15.85 -5.57 -4.16
CA VAL A 32 14.86 -4.82 -4.94
C VAL A 32 14.63 -3.38 -4.43
N GLY A 33 15.06 -3.06 -3.21
CA GLY A 33 14.86 -1.73 -2.65
C GLY A 33 15.19 -1.63 -1.16
N ASN A 34 14.85 -0.49 -0.57
CA ASN A 34 15.03 -0.22 0.85
C ASN A 34 13.66 -0.09 1.54
N ILE A 35 13.50 -0.68 2.70
CA ILE A 35 12.28 -0.59 3.51
C ILE A 35 12.13 0.76 4.22
N PHE A 36 13.23 1.52 4.37
CA PHE A 36 13.22 2.84 4.99
C PHE A 36 13.20 3.92 3.93
N PRO A 37 12.37 4.96 4.12
CA PRO A 37 12.39 6.11 3.24
C PRO A 37 13.76 6.81 3.23
N ASN A 38 14.19 7.22 2.05
CA ASN A 38 15.39 8.04 1.91
C ASN A 38 15.13 9.50 2.33
N ILE A 39 13.90 9.96 2.10
CA ILE A 39 13.48 11.34 2.38
C ILE A 39 12.12 11.29 3.05
N THR A 40 11.99 12.00 4.18
CA THR A 40 10.71 12.23 4.85
C THR A 40 10.58 13.71 5.20
N GLY A 41 9.38 14.22 5.22
CA GLY A 41 9.12 15.58 5.62
C GLY A 41 7.65 15.92 5.67
N GLY A 42 7.37 17.19 5.97
CA GLY A 42 6.02 17.70 5.98
C GLY A 42 6.02 19.21 5.86
N PHE A 43 4.87 19.73 5.46
CA PHE A 43 4.63 21.16 5.40
C PHE A 43 3.18 21.47 5.76
N SER A 44 2.93 22.69 6.20
CA SER A 44 1.59 23.19 6.46
C SER A 44 1.43 24.59 5.90
N THR A 45 0.19 24.94 5.63
CA THR A 45 -0.16 26.27 5.14
C THR A 45 -1.44 26.74 5.81
N THR A 46 -1.57 28.07 5.97
CA THR A 46 -2.78 28.70 6.48
C THR A 46 -3.13 29.88 5.59
N PHE A 47 -4.38 29.94 5.16
CA PHE A 47 -4.96 31.06 4.43
C PHE A 47 -6.09 31.67 5.22
N GLY A 48 -6.06 32.99 5.42
CA GLY A 48 -7.11 33.71 6.15
C GLY A 48 -7.71 34.83 5.31
N TYR A 49 -9.03 34.90 5.28
CA TYR A 49 -9.75 35.99 4.60
C TYR A 49 -11.11 36.28 5.27
N LYS A 50 -11.32 37.52 5.73
CA LYS A 50 -12.60 38.01 6.30
C LYS A 50 -13.24 37.07 7.33
N GLY A 51 -12.45 36.58 8.27
CA GLY A 51 -12.92 35.69 9.33
C GLY A 51 -12.95 34.21 8.97
N ILE A 52 -12.73 33.85 7.70
CA ILE A 52 -12.54 32.47 7.26
C ILE A 52 -11.06 32.14 7.33
N SER A 53 -10.70 30.99 7.89
CA SER A 53 -9.34 30.46 7.87
C SER A 53 -9.34 29.03 7.36
N LEU A 54 -8.43 28.73 6.45
CA LEU A 54 -8.18 27.39 5.94
C LEU A 54 -6.76 26.99 6.32
N TYR A 55 -6.65 25.94 7.11
CA TYR A 55 -5.38 25.28 7.44
C TYR A 55 -5.27 23.96 6.70
N ALA A 56 -4.09 23.64 6.19
CA ALA A 56 -3.81 22.32 5.63
C ALA A 56 -2.40 21.85 6.03
N ARG A 57 -2.29 20.55 6.37
CA ARG A 57 -1.04 19.89 6.72
C ARG A 57 -0.83 18.65 5.89
N PHE A 58 0.35 18.55 5.33
CA PHE A 58 0.81 17.43 4.51
C PHE A 58 2.06 16.80 5.12
N ASP A 59 2.23 15.50 4.92
CA ASP A 59 3.51 14.82 5.08
C ASP A 59 3.78 13.89 3.90
N TYR A 60 5.05 13.55 3.71
CA TYR A 60 5.50 12.71 2.63
C TYR A 60 6.66 11.81 3.06
N ALA A 61 6.77 10.68 2.38
CA ALA A 61 7.93 9.80 2.45
C ALA A 61 8.24 9.26 1.06
N LEU A 62 9.52 9.24 0.71
CA LEU A 62 10.00 8.88 -0.63
C LEU A 62 11.18 7.92 -0.54
N GLY A 63 11.28 7.01 -1.52
CA GLY A 63 12.42 6.13 -1.71
C GLY A 63 12.38 4.84 -0.89
N HIS A 64 11.24 4.45 -0.36
CA HIS A 64 11.08 3.15 0.29
C HIS A 64 10.29 2.17 -0.57
N THR A 65 10.48 0.89 -0.29
CA THR A 65 9.85 -0.22 -0.97
C THR A 65 9.08 -1.06 0.04
N LEU A 66 7.87 -1.48 -0.35
CA LEU A 66 7.01 -2.33 0.44
C LEU A 66 6.76 -3.65 -0.31
N TYR A 67 6.73 -4.75 0.42
CA TYR A 67 6.22 -6.02 -0.09
C TYR A 67 4.72 -6.10 0.16
N ASN A 68 3.94 -6.14 -0.90
CA ASN A 68 2.48 -6.23 -0.84
C ASN A 68 2.07 -7.71 -0.66
N ASP A 69 2.16 -8.21 0.57
CA ASP A 69 1.85 -9.59 0.93
C ASP A 69 0.35 -9.90 0.75
N LEU A 70 -0.51 -8.90 0.94
CA LEU A 70 -1.94 -9.06 0.72
C LEU A 70 -2.24 -9.35 -0.76
N ALA A 71 -1.62 -8.62 -1.68
CA ALA A 71 -1.75 -8.88 -3.12
C ALA A 71 -1.18 -10.25 -3.49
N ALA A 72 -0.01 -10.60 -2.97
CA ALA A 72 0.62 -11.89 -3.20
C ALA A 72 -0.28 -13.06 -2.79
N ARG A 73 -0.91 -12.97 -1.62
CA ARG A 73 -1.84 -13.99 -1.12
C ARG A 73 -3.14 -14.04 -1.92
N SER A 74 -3.72 -12.88 -2.18
CA SER A 74 -5.04 -12.78 -2.84
C SER A 74 -4.99 -13.09 -4.34
N LEU A 75 -3.81 -13.06 -4.97
CA LEU A 75 -3.59 -13.48 -6.35
C LEU A 75 -3.20 -14.97 -6.49
N GLY A 76 -3.27 -15.76 -5.42
CA GLY A 76 -3.18 -17.20 -5.51
C GLY A 76 -1.92 -17.85 -4.92
N GLN A 77 -1.17 -17.16 -4.05
CA GLN A 77 -0.02 -17.74 -3.35
C GLN A 77 -0.41 -19.02 -2.57
N TYR A 78 -1.57 -18.99 -1.93
CA TYR A 78 -2.12 -20.11 -1.16
C TYR A 78 -3.32 -20.70 -1.88
N GLN A 79 -3.06 -21.42 -2.96
CA GLN A 79 -4.10 -22.02 -3.79
C GLN A 79 -5.00 -22.96 -2.98
N GLY A 80 -6.27 -22.95 -3.27
CA GLY A 80 -7.27 -23.91 -2.84
C GLY A 80 -8.07 -23.60 -1.58
N SER A 81 -7.49 -22.93 -0.59
CA SER A 81 -8.17 -22.66 0.69
C SER A 81 -8.46 -21.19 0.96
N PHE A 82 -7.91 -20.30 0.16
CA PHE A 82 -8.01 -18.87 0.34
C PHE A 82 -8.84 -18.22 -0.74
N ASN A 83 -9.60 -17.21 -0.35
CA ASN A 83 -10.31 -16.37 -1.29
C ASN A 83 -9.31 -15.57 -2.13
N VAL A 84 -9.59 -15.48 -3.42
CA VAL A 84 -8.83 -14.68 -4.37
C VAL A 84 -9.63 -13.45 -4.77
N ILE A 85 -8.94 -12.41 -5.23
CA ILE A 85 -9.58 -11.19 -5.73
C ILE A 85 -10.00 -11.36 -7.19
N ASP A 86 -10.94 -10.52 -7.64
CA ASP A 86 -11.47 -10.57 -9.02
C ASP A 86 -10.39 -10.41 -10.10
N LYS A 87 -9.28 -9.74 -9.79
CA LYS A 87 -8.12 -9.59 -10.69
C LYS A 87 -7.54 -10.92 -11.16
N VAL A 88 -7.79 -12.02 -10.44
CA VAL A 88 -7.41 -13.39 -10.87
C VAL A 88 -8.11 -13.81 -12.17
N LYS A 89 -9.26 -13.23 -12.50
CA LYS A 89 -9.95 -13.50 -13.77
C LYS A 89 -9.20 -12.96 -14.99
N ASP A 90 -8.33 -11.98 -14.77
CA ASP A 90 -7.53 -11.34 -15.81
C ASP A 90 -6.18 -12.04 -16.03
N THR A 91 -5.92 -13.17 -15.37
CA THR A 91 -4.68 -13.94 -15.55
C THR A 91 -4.56 -14.48 -16.97
N TRP A 92 -3.33 -14.79 -17.34
CA TRP A 92 -3.04 -15.35 -18.66
C TRP A 92 -3.86 -16.61 -18.97
N SER A 93 -4.40 -16.64 -20.16
CA SER A 93 -5.08 -17.80 -20.77
C SER A 93 -4.95 -17.71 -22.29
N GLU A 94 -5.26 -18.77 -23.00
CA GLU A 94 -5.29 -18.75 -24.47
C GLU A 94 -6.26 -17.69 -25.02
N ALA A 95 -7.32 -17.38 -24.27
CA ALA A 95 -8.29 -16.31 -24.60
C ALA A 95 -7.80 -14.92 -24.19
N ASN A 96 -6.81 -14.82 -23.30
CA ASN A 96 -6.21 -13.56 -22.82
C ASN A 96 -4.67 -13.67 -22.82
N PRO A 97 -4.03 -13.82 -23.99
CA PRO A 97 -2.59 -14.07 -24.06
C PRO A 97 -1.70 -12.87 -23.73
N ASN A 98 -2.26 -11.67 -23.67
CA ASN A 98 -1.55 -10.41 -23.37
C ASN A 98 -1.71 -9.97 -21.91
N SER A 99 -2.15 -10.84 -21.02
CA SER A 99 -2.27 -10.51 -19.61
C SER A 99 -0.91 -10.23 -18.97
N ASP A 100 -0.85 -9.22 -18.10
CA ASP A 100 0.31 -8.93 -17.25
C ASP A 100 0.42 -9.91 -16.07
N LEU A 101 -0.65 -10.68 -15.80
CA LEU A 101 -0.68 -11.68 -14.74
C LEU A 101 -0.42 -13.07 -15.31
N PRO A 102 0.44 -13.86 -14.66
CA PRO A 102 0.72 -15.22 -15.11
C PRO A 102 -0.50 -16.13 -14.97
N LYS A 103 -0.44 -17.29 -15.61
CA LYS A 103 -1.46 -18.33 -15.54
C LYS A 103 -1.79 -18.71 -14.10
N PHE A 104 -3.06 -18.77 -13.78
CA PHE A 104 -3.53 -19.20 -12.46
C PHE A 104 -3.63 -20.72 -12.40
N TYR A 105 -3.14 -21.31 -11.31
CA TYR A 105 -3.25 -22.74 -11.04
C TYR A 105 -4.12 -23.02 -9.83
N TYR A 106 -4.98 -24.01 -9.93
CA TYR A 106 -5.82 -24.48 -8.84
C TYR A 106 -5.04 -25.27 -7.79
N ALA A 107 -5.67 -25.57 -6.66
CA ALA A 107 -5.04 -26.21 -5.51
C ALA A 107 -4.46 -27.61 -5.79
N ASP A 108 -5.06 -28.35 -6.70
CA ASP A 108 -4.59 -29.66 -7.15
C ASP A 108 -3.29 -29.59 -7.97
N GLN A 109 -2.91 -28.40 -8.41
CA GLN A 109 -1.70 -28.12 -9.18
C GLN A 109 -0.65 -27.37 -8.35
N LEU A 110 -0.49 -27.73 -7.08
CA LEU A 110 0.38 -27.04 -6.12
C LEU A 110 1.86 -27.01 -6.49
N SER A 111 2.32 -27.87 -7.37
CA SER A 111 3.68 -27.85 -7.93
C SER A 111 3.91 -26.65 -8.87
N LYS A 112 2.84 -26.05 -9.40
CA LYS A 112 2.88 -24.86 -10.27
C LYS A 112 2.78 -23.61 -9.42
N LYS A 113 3.86 -22.89 -9.24
CA LYS A 113 3.98 -21.76 -8.28
C LYS A 113 4.36 -20.48 -9.02
N ASN A 114 3.45 -20.02 -9.86
CA ASN A 114 3.77 -18.99 -10.80
C ASN A 114 3.82 -17.56 -10.25
N ILE A 115 3.04 -17.26 -9.21
CA ILE A 115 2.86 -15.84 -8.85
C ILE A 115 3.90 -15.37 -7.85
N THR A 116 4.16 -16.18 -6.82
CA THR A 116 4.98 -15.73 -5.69
C THR A 116 6.15 -16.62 -5.36
N ARG A 117 6.21 -17.83 -5.90
CA ARG A 117 7.19 -18.84 -5.49
C ARG A 117 8.00 -19.33 -6.67
N SER A 118 9.28 -19.53 -6.44
CA SER A 118 10.12 -20.35 -7.31
C SER A 118 9.74 -21.83 -7.19
N ASN A 119 10.12 -22.62 -8.19
CA ASN A 119 9.78 -24.04 -8.21
C ASN A 119 10.52 -24.87 -7.16
N ASP A 120 11.62 -24.38 -6.62
CA ASP A 120 12.47 -25.11 -5.67
C ASP A 120 12.02 -24.99 -4.21
N SER A 121 11.05 -24.12 -3.92
CA SER A 121 10.66 -23.83 -2.55
C SER A 121 9.18 -24.11 -2.27
N ASN A 122 8.95 -24.75 -1.12
CA ASN A 122 7.63 -24.97 -0.53
C ASN A 122 7.34 -24.03 0.65
N THR A 123 8.31 -23.25 1.10
CA THR A 123 8.19 -22.41 2.29
C THR A 123 7.78 -20.99 1.94
N ALA A 124 7.03 -20.35 2.81
CA ALA A 124 6.64 -18.95 2.63
C ALA A 124 7.86 -18.01 2.60
N ALA A 125 8.95 -18.39 3.26
CA ALA A 125 10.19 -17.61 3.30
C ALA A 125 10.88 -17.49 1.93
N ASP A 126 10.65 -18.46 1.06
CA ASP A 126 11.31 -18.53 -0.25
C ASP A 126 10.41 -18.08 -1.41
N SER A 127 9.27 -17.49 -1.12
CA SER A 127 8.21 -17.20 -2.08
C SER A 127 8.12 -15.74 -2.50
N ASN A 128 9.22 -15.01 -2.53
CA ASN A 128 9.24 -13.59 -2.81
C ASN A 128 9.49 -13.31 -4.28
N SER A 129 8.42 -13.10 -5.06
CA SER A 129 8.53 -12.53 -6.40
C SER A 129 8.76 -11.03 -6.34
N SER A 130 9.64 -10.50 -7.18
CA SER A 130 9.86 -9.05 -7.36
C SER A 130 8.59 -8.30 -7.78
N ARG A 131 7.62 -8.97 -8.35
CA ARG A 131 6.30 -8.44 -8.75
C ARG A 131 5.55 -7.72 -7.64
N PHE A 132 5.69 -8.19 -6.40
CA PHE A 132 4.95 -7.64 -5.26
C PHE A 132 5.75 -6.64 -4.43
N TYR A 133 6.96 -6.29 -4.87
CA TYR A 133 7.72 -5.20 -4.31
C TYR A 133 7.38 -3.90 -5.04
N GLU A 134 6.70 -3.02 -4.35
CA GLU A 134 6.18 -1.77 -4.89
C GLU A 134 6.83 -0.57 -4.20
N LYS A 135 6.92 0.56 -4.90
CA LYS A 135 7.36 1.82 -4.29
C LYS A 135 6.28 2.34 -3.35
N GLY A 136 6.68 2.60 -2.10
CA GLY A 136 5.80 3.16 -1.08
C GLY A 136 5.76 4.70 -1.07
N ASP A 137 6.26 5.37 -2.08
CA ASP A 137 6.29 6.83 -2.17
C ASP A 137 4.90 7.43 -2.01
N TYR A 138 4.76 8.42 -1.12
CA TYR A 138 3.47 9.06 -0.93
C TYR A 138 3.58 10.54 -0.52
N LEU A 139 2.50 11.27 -0.79
CA LEU A 139 2.13 12.54 -0.17
C LEU A 139 0.74 12.36 0.46
N ALA A 140 0.62 12.62 1.76
CA ALA A 140 -0.62 12.48 2.51
C ALA A 140 -1.18 13.83 2.93
N LEU A 141 -2.49 14.03 2.77
CA LEU A 141 -3.21 15.12 3.43
C LEU A 141 -3.62 14.66 4.82
N ARG A 142 -2.84 15.10 5.83
CA ARG A 142 -3.05 14.69 7.23
C ARG A 142 -4.17 15.43 7.90
N GLU A 143 -4.28 16.71 7.59
CA GLU A 143 -5.29 17.55 8.20
C GLU A 143 -5.68 18.69 7.26
N ILE A 144 -6.96 18.96 7.19
CA ILE A 144 -7.50 20.18 6.61
C ILE A 144 -8.58 20.72 7.55
N THR A 145 -8.44 21.99 7.95
CA THR A 145 -9.38 22.64 8.86
C THR A 145 -9.89 23.91 8.22
N LEU A 146 -11.20 23.99 8.06
CA LEU A 146 -11.90 25.23 7.71
C LEU A 146 -12.55 25.78 8.96
N SER A 147 -12.21 27.01 9.32
CA SER A 147 -12.79 27.71 10.46
C SER A 147 -13.38 29.03 10.05
N TYR A 148 -14.41 29.43 10.78
CA TYR A 148 -15.05 30.73 10.61
C TYR A 148 -15.19 31.42 11.96
N GLN A 149 -14.58 32.63 12.07
CA GLN A 149 -14.66 33.51 13.21
C GLN A 149 -15.97 34.31 13.13
N LEU A 150 -16.81 34.15 14.12
CA LEU A 150 -18.11 34.86 14.16
C LEU A 150 -17.91 36.38 14.35
N PRO A 151 -18.66 37.21 13.63
CA PRO A 151 -18.56 38.65 13.77
C PRO A 151 -18.89 39.12 15.18
N LYS A 152 -18.13 40.08 15.71
CA LYS A 152 -18.33 40.65 17.04
C LYS A 152 -19.75 41.21 17.24
N SER A 153 -20.39 41.72 16.18
CA SER A 153 -21.76 42.22 16.22
C SER A 153 -22.81 41.16 16.56
N LEU A 154 -22.52 39.89 16.33
CA LEU A 154 -23.39 38.76 16.69
C LEU A 154 -23.11 38.27 18.11
N ILE A 155 -21.83 38.04 18.44
CA ILE A 155 -21.41 37.41 19.68
C ILE A 155 -21.56 38.33 20.91
N SER A 156 -21.39 39.65 20.74
CA SER A 156 -21.58 40.64 21.84
C SER A 156 -22.99 40.67 22.41
N LYS A 157 -23.99 40.27 21.60
CA LYS A 157 -25.39 40.22 22.08
C LYS A 157 -25.64 39.15 23.14
N VAL A 158 -24.75 38.14 23.19
CA VAL A 158 -24.81 37.01 24.12
C VAL A 158 -23.64 37.01 25.12
N HIS A 159 -23.00 38.19 25.31
CA HIS A 159 -21.90 38.42 26.24
C HIS A 159 -20.66 37.52 25.98
N MET A 160 -20.45 37.13 24.74
CA MET A 160 -19.24 36.41 24.32
C MET A 160 -18.19 37.41 23.81
N THR A 161 -16.92 37.18 24.13
CA THR A 161 -15.79 37.97 23.66
C THR A 161 -15.23 37.43 22.36
N ASP A 162 -15.35 36.12 22.17
CA ASP A 162 -14.91 35.42 20.96
C ASP A 162 -15.71 34.14 20.68
N ALA A 163 -15.96 33.84 19.41
CA ALA A 163 -16.59 32.58 19.01
C ALA A 163 -16.18 32.18 17.58
N SER A 164 -15.87 30.94 17.39
CA SER A 164 -15.57 30.36 16.07
C SER A 164 -16.17 28.96 15.91
N VAL A 165 -16.54 28.64 14.69
CA VAL A 165 -16.94 27.28 14.29
C VAL A 165 -15.88 26.73 13.35
N TYR A 166 -15.64 25.40 13.41
CA TYR A 166 -14.70 24.78 12.52
C TYR A 166 -15.12 23.36 12.14
N VAL A 167 -14.63 22.93 10.98
CA VAL A 167 -14.67 21.55 10.53
C VAL A 167 -13.26 21.10 10.17
N THR A 168 -12.87 19.96 10.69
CA THR A 168 -11.54 19.36 10.43
C THR A 168 -11.71 17.99 9.81
N GLY A 169 -11.04 17.78 8.68
CA GLY A 169 -10.85 16.47 8.08
C GLY A 169 -9.44 15.94 8.37
N GLN A 170 -9.34 14.70 8.80
CA GLN A 170 -8.05 14.06 9.08
C GLN A 170 -7.85 12.82 8.23
N ASN A 171 -6.60 12.62 7.75
CA ASN A 171 -6.17 11.46 6.95
C ASN A 171 -7.06 11.22 5.72
N LEU A 172 -7.42 12.29 5.00
CA LEU A 172 -8.45 12.20 3.96
C LEU A 172 -8.01 11.41 2.74
N PHE A 173 -6.74 11.54 2.31
CA PHE A 173 -6.22 10.81 1.16
C PHE A 173 -4.69 10.76 1.11
N TYR A 174 -4.21 9.82 0.31
CA TYR A 174 -2.83 9.71 -0.14
C TYR A 174 -2.76 9.94 -1.65
N ILE A 175 -1.71 10.61 -2.10
CA ILE A 175 -1.25 10.58 -3.49
C ILE A 175 -0.08 9.61 -3.51
N THR A 176 -0.27 8.44 -4.13
CA THR A 176 0.70 7.34 -4.15
C THR A 176 0.46 6.46 -5.36
N GLY A 177 1.50 5.77 -5.82
CA GLY A 177 1.41 4.69 -6.80
C GLY A 177 1.31 3.30 -6.17
N TYR A 178 1.31 3.20 -4.83
CA TYR A 178 1.22 1.93 -4.11
C TYR A 178 -0.21 1.37 -4.20
N GLU A 179 -0.33 0.10 -4.60
CA GLU A 179 -1.63 -0.57 -4.77
C GLU A 179 -2.17 -1.24 -3.50
N GLY A 180 -1.35 -1.36 -2.45
CA GLY A 180 -1.75 -1.97 -1.18
C GLY A 180 -2.60 -1.05 -0.30
N VAL A 181 -2.83 -1.47 0.95
CA VAL A 181 -3.75 -0.79 1.89
C VAL A 181 -3.20 0.55 2.36
N SER A 182 -1.91 0.65 2.62
CA SER A 182 -1.27 1.88 3.08
C SER A 182 0.17 1.97 2.59
N PRO A 183 0.57 3.10 1.97
CA PRO A 183 1.94 3.31 1.52
C PRO A 183 2.92 3.62 2.65
N GLU A 184 2.46 3.73 3.88
CA GLU A 184 3.30 4.08 5.03
C GLU A 184 4.30 2.97 5.37
N PRO A 185 5.56 3.33 5.74
CA PRO A 185 6.56 2.35 6.09
C PRO A 185 6.11 1.39 7.20
N VAL A 186 6.25 0.09 6.95
CA VAL A 186 5.90 -0.94 7.93
C VAL A 186 7.10 -1.19 8.83
N VAL A 187 7.01 -0.77 10.07
CA VAL A 187 8.08 -0.95 11.07
C VAL A 187 7.80 -2.07 12.08
N SER A 188 6.66 -2.76 11.96
CA SER A 188 6.30 -3.88 12.83
C SER A 188 7.30 -5.03 12.67
N THR A 189 7.68 -5.63 13.81
CA THR A 189 8.58 -6.78 13.84
C THR A 189 7.85 -8.13 13.80
N THR A 190 6.53 -8.16 14.01
CA THR A 190 5.74 -9.40 14.11
C THR A 190 5.67 -10.16 12.79
N TYR A 191 5.54 -9.44 11.67
CA TYR A 191 5.43 -10.03 10.32
C TYR A 191 6.59 -9.67 9.39
N GLY A 192 7.62 -9.01 9.94
CA GLY A 192 8.74 -8.49 9.17
C GLY A 192 8.57 -7.00 8.81
N ARG A 193 9.70 -6.32 8.73
CA ARG A 193 9.73 -4.91 8.32
C ARG A 193 9.54 -4.81 6.81
N GLY A 194 8.81 -3.80 6.37
CA GLY A 194 8.55 -3.57 4.95
C GLY A 194 7.51 -4.51 4.33
N ILE A 195 6.82 -5.34 5.11
CA ILE A 195 5.78 -6.25 4.63
C ILE A 195 4.40 -5.68 4.98
N ASP A 196 3.60 -5.38 3.97
CA ASP A 196 2.19 -5.00 4.12
C ASP A 196 1.31 -6.24 3.98
N ASN A 197 0.87 -6.77 5.10
CA ASN A 197 -0.01 -7.95 5.19
C ASN A 197 -1.50 -7.60 5.32
N GLY A 198 -1.91 -6.41 4.87
CA GLY A 198 -3.30 -5.96 4.96
C GLY A 198 -3.65 -5.39 6.34
N ARG A 199 -2.80 -4.53 6.88
CA ARG A 199 -3.06 -3.81 8.13
C ARG A 199 -4.33 -2.98 8.04
N TYR A 200 -4.91 -2.71 9.20
CA TYR A 200 -6.02 -1.78 9.30
C TYR A 200 -5.59 -0.40 8.75
N PRO A 201 -6.32 0.15 7.77
CA PRO A 201 -5.98 1.47 7.23
C PRO A 201 -6.19 2.55 8.28
N THR A 202 -5.40 3.61 8.20
CA THR A 202 -5.60 4.81 9.02
C THR A 202 -6.98 5.40 8.73
N PRO A 203 -7.85 5.57 9.75
CA PRO A 203 -9.22 6.02 9.54
C PRO A 203 -9.26 7.46 9.04
N ARG A 204 -10.17 7.74 8.13
CA ARG A 204 -10.57 9.10 7.77
C ARG A 204 -11.54 9.61 8.82
N THR A 205 -11.28 10.80 9.34
CA THR A 205 -12.09 11.37 10.42
C THR A 205 -12.56 12.77 10.02
N VAL A 206 -13.81 13.10 10.33
CA VAL A 206 -14.35 14.45 10.19
C VAL A 206 -14.86 14.88 11.56
N LEU A 207 -14.37 16.04 11.99
CA LEU A 207 -14.67 16.64 13.28
C LEU A 207 -15.37 18.00 13.06
N PHE A 208 -16.38 18.28 13.86
CA PHE A 208 -17.02 19.58 13.93
C PHE A 208 -16.79 20.15 15.32
N GLY A 209 -16.45 21.42 15.41
CA GLY A 209 -16.18 22.04 16.68
C GLY A 209 -16.69 23.48 16.76
N LEU A 210 -16.93 23.90 17.98
CA LEU A 210 -17.27 25.24 18.38
C LEU A 210 -16.31 25.68 19.47
N SER A 211 -15.68 26.83 19.31
CA SER A 211 -14.87 27.48 20.34
C SER A 211 -15.60 28.76 20.79
N VAL A 212 -15.75 28.95 22.10
CA VAL A 212 -16.43 30.11 22.68
C VAL A 212 -15.62 30.65 23.85
N THR A 213 -15.46 31.96 23.91
CA THR A 213 -14.82 32.67 25.02
C THR A 213 -15.79 33.73 25.54
N PHE A 214 -15.94 33.78 26.86
CA PHE A 214 -16.79 34.73 27.58
C PHE A 214 -15.99 35.88 28.17
#